data_2f05f70a651f22141532f011426a8205
#
_entry.id   2f05f70a651f22141532f011426a8205
#
_cell.length_a   1.000
_cell.length_b   1.000
_cell.length_c   1.000
_cell.angle_alpha   90.00
_cell.angle_beta   90.00
_cell.angle_gamma   90.00
#
_symmetry.space_group_name_H-M   'P 1'
#
loop_
_entity.id
_entity.type
_entity.pdbx_description
1 polymer ?
#
loop_
_entity_poly.entity_id
_entity_poly.type
_entity_poly.pdbx_seq_one_letter_code
_entity_poly.pdbx_strand_id
1 'polypeptide(L)'
;LLSYLKSDNPKIHFFFVDYAKQNKVDQDGYTQANYLSAAATFFNNPEYNIFGNSTDAVYVVITKSDLMPDDISKEDQVSQYLNDNNYVSFVNSLRDKCKQHNINDGRLLGTPFSLGKVYFEDISDFNPNTSKNIIDILMRRIRTNEKSILDVFNK
;
A
#
# COMPACT_ATOMS: atom_id res chain seq x y z
N LEU A 1 14.38 2.43 12.83
CA LEU A 1 13.30 1.96 11.98
C LEU A 1 13.17 0.43 12.00
N LEU A 2 14.22 -0.32 11.73
CA LEU A 2 14.18 -1.79 11.67
C LEU A 2 13.73 -2.43 13.00
N SER A 3 14.17 -1.90 14.13
CA SER A 3 13.74 -2.36 15.46
C SER A 3 12.23 -2.21 15.68
N TYR A 4 11.65 -1.11 15.20
CA TYR A 4 10.21 -0.91 15.23
C TYR A 4 9.47 -1.88 14.30
N LEU A 5 9.97 -2.08 13.08
CA LEU A 5 9.38 -3.02 12.13
C LEU A 5 9.37 -4.47 12.67
N LYS A 6 10.36 -4.84 13.47
CA LYS A 6 10.47 -6.16 14.13
C LYS A 6 9.69 -6.26 15.44
N SER A 7 9.16 -5.16 16.00
CA SER A 7 8.45 -5.18 17.28
C SER A 7 7.09 -5.88 17.16
N ASP A 8 6.51 -6.25 18.32
CA ASP A 8 5.19 -6.86 18.40
C ASP A 8 4.03 -5.82 18.37
N ASN A 9 4.34 -4.55 18.18
CA ASN A 9 3.31 -3.52 18.05
C ASN A 9 2.48 -3.74 16.78
N PRO A 10 1.16 -3.59 16.82
CA PRO A 10 0.30 -3.67 15.64
C PRO A 10 0.75 -2.68 14.55
N LYS A 11 0.82 -3.14 13.31
CA LYS A 11 1.32 -2.37 12.17
C LYS A 11 0.42 -2.48 10.96
N ILE A 12 0.30 -1.38 10.23
CA ILE A 12 -0.23 -1.36 8.88
C ILE A 12 0.89 -0.89 7.96
N HIS A 13 1.17 -1.66 6.92
CA HIS A 13 2.16 -1.30 5.92
C HIS A 13 1.48 -0.67 4.70
N PHE A 14 1.84 0.56 4.38
CA PHE A 14 1.43 1.25 3.17
C PHE A 14 2.63 1.37 2.23
N PHE A 15 2.52 0.78 1.05
CA PHE A 15 3.50 0.90 -0.02
C PHE A 15 2.98 1.90 -1.04
N PHE A 16 3.56 3.09 -1.06
CA PHE A 16 3.17 4.15 -1.99
C PHE A 16 3.88 3.96 -3.33
N VAL A 17 3.11 3.91 -4.40
CA VAL A 17 3.59 3.86 -5.78
C VAL A 17 3.04 5.05 -6.56
N ASP A 18 3.87 5.67 -7.38
CA ASP A 18 3.51 6.87 -8.14
C ASP A 18 3.05 6.49 -9.55
N TYR A 19 1.77 6.67 -9.85
CA TYR A 19 1.22 6.40 -11.17
C TYR A 19 1.91 7.20 -12.28
N ALA A 20 2.30 8.45 -12.02
CA ALA A 20 2.99 9.29 -13.00
C ALA A 20 4.41 8.81 -13.35
N LYS A 21 4.98 7.90 -12.55
CA LYS A 21 6.31 7.32 -12.77
C LYS A 21 6.29 5.92 -13.34
N GLN A 22 5.13 5.38 -13.68
CA GLN A 22 4.97 3.99 -14.12
C GLN A 22 5.95 3.60 -15.24
N ASN A 23 6.13 4.48 -16.24
CA ASN A 23 6.96 4.22 -17.42
C ASN A 23 8.16 5.20 -17.51
N LYS A 24 8.49 5.90 -16.43
CA LYS A 24 9.61 6.85 -16.42
C LYS A 24 10.88 6.18 -15.93
N VAL A 25 11.95 6.47 -16.64
CA VAL A 25 13.33 6.11 -16.29
C VAL A 25 13.98 7.33 -15.61
N ASP A 26 14.69 7.12 -14.52
CA ASP A 26 15.43 8.17 -13.83
C ASP A 26 16.81 8.42 -14.45
N GLN A 27 17.61 9.28 -13.82
CA GLN A 27 18.94 9.65 -14.30
C GLN A 27 19.94 8.48 -14.32
N ASP A 28 19.71 7.48 -13.47
CA ASP A 28 20.56 6.30 -13.32
C ASP A 28 20.10 5.13 -14.21
N GLY A 29 19.05 5.33 -15.00
CA GLY A 29 18.51 4.32 -15.93
C GLY A 29 17.52 3.36 -15.26
N TYR A 30 17.05 3.62 -14.05
CA TYR A 30 16.11 2.77 -13.33
C TYR A 30 14.68 3.29 -13.44
N THR A 31 13.75 2.32 -13.46
CA THR A 31 12.31 2.59 -13.35
C THR A 31 11.82 2.40 -11.91
N GLN A 32 10.62 2.91 -11.61
CA GLN A 32 9.98 2.63 -10.33
C GLN A 32 9.86 1.12 -10.07
N ALA A 33 9.61 0.31 -11.09
CA ALA A 33 9.53 -1.15 -10.99
C ALA A 33 10.86 -1.78 -10.53
N ASN A 34 11.99 -1.25 -10.95
CA ASN A 34 13.30 -1.72 -10.48
C ASN A 34 13.49 -1.48 -8.98
N TYR A 35 13.13 -0.29 -8.49
CA TYR A 35 13.21 0.02 -7.05
C TYR A 35 12.24 -0.83 -6.22
N LEU A 36 11.02 -1.07 -6.70
CA LEU A 36 10.05 -1.93 -6.04
C LEU A 36 10.50 -3.40 -6.01
N SER A 37 11.14 -3.88 -7.07
CA SER A 37 11.72 -5.22 -7.10
C SER A 37 12.89 -5.37 -6.12
N ALA A 38 13.72 -4.36 -5.98
CA ALA A 38 14.78 -4.34 -4.96
C ALA A 38 14.19 -4.32 -3.54
N ALA A 39 13.12 -3.56 -3.31
CA ALA A 39 12.39 -3.57 -2.06
C ALA A 39 11.80 -4.96 -1.74
N ALA A 40 11.28 -5.67 -2.75
CA ALA A 40 10.79 -7.03 -2.60
C ALA A 40 11.88 -7.99 -2.09
N THR A 41 13.11 -7.85 -2.57
CA THR A 41 14.26 -8.61 -2.07
C THR A 41 14.50 -8.36 -0.57
N PHE A 42 14.39 -7.11 -0.14
CA PHE A 42 14.50 -6.74 1.28
C PHE A 42 13.39 -7.37 2.12
N PHE A 43 12.14 -7.36 1.66
CA PHE A 43 11.01 -7.97 2.39
C PHE A 43 11.13 -9.48 2.52
N ASN A 44 11.75 -10.13 1.55
CA ASN A 44 11.92 -11.58 1.53
C ASN A 44 13.10 -12.06 2.38
N ASN A 45 13.96 -11.17 2.85
CA ASN A 45 15.04 -11.55 3.75
C ASN A 45 14.50 -12.00 5.12
N PRO A 46 14.66 -13.27 5.50
CA PRO A 46 14.13 -13.81 6.75
C PRO A 46 14.73 -13.14 8.00
N GLU A 47 15.92 -12.57 7.90
CA GLU A 47 16.56 -11.87 9.03
C GLU A 47 15.78 -10.62 9.46
N TYR A 48 15.03 -10.01 8.52
CA TYR A 48 14.30 -8.78 8.82
C TYR A 48 12.92 -9.04 9.40
N ASN A 49 12.25 -10.13 9.02
CA ASN A 49 10.92 -10.55 9.49
C ASN A 49 9.92 -9.37 9.64
N ILE A 50 9.84 -8.53 8.60
CA ILE A 50 9.06 -7.28 8.63
C ILE A 50 7.56 -7.55 8.78
N PHE A 51 7.09 -8.63 8.17
CA PHE A 51 5.69 -9.05 8.15
C PHE A 51 5.43 -10.15 9.19
N GLY A 52 5.75 -9.87 10.44
CA GLY A 52 5.47 -10.81 11.54
C GLY A 52 3.99 -10.81 11.95
N ASN A 53 3.68 -11.53 13.04
CA ASN A 53 2.33 -11.70 13.57
C ASN A 53 1.65 -10.38 14.00
N SER A 54 2.39 -9.30 14.13
CA SER A 54 1.92 -7.97 14.48
C SER A 54 1.50 -7.13 13.27
N THR A 55 1.55 -7.67 12.04
CA THR A 55 1.08 -6.94 10.85
C THR A 55 -0.41 -7.17 10.66
N ASP A 56 -1.20 -6.11 10.86
CA ASP A 56 -2.65 -6.13 10.70
C ASP A 56 -3.09 -6.05 9.24
N ALA A 57 -2.37 -5.26 8.44
CA ALA A 57 -2.74 -5.03 7.06
C ALA A 57 -1.57 -4.60 6.19
N VAL A 58 -1.66 -4.92 4.89
CA VAL A 58 -0.73 -4.47 3.84
C VAL A 58 -1.54 -3.87 2.69
N TYR A 59 -1.21 -2.65 2.32
CA TYR A 59 -1.83 -1.91 1.23
C TYR A 59 -0.79 -1.40 0.24
N VAL A 60 -1.09 -1.51 -1.05
CA VAL A 60 -0.43 -0.72 -2.10
C VAL A 60 -1.30 0.50 -2.38
N VAL A 61 -0.73 1.68 -2.20
CA VAL A 61 -1.39 2.96 -2.42
C VAL A 61 -0.88 3.57 -3.72
N ILE A 62 -1.74 3.66 -4.73
CA ILE A 62 -1.38 4.23 -6.02
C ILE A 62 -1.67 5.72 -5.98
N THR A 63 -0.61 6.52 -5.85
CA THR A 63 -0.70 7.97 -5.79
C THR A 63 -0.90 8.59 -7.17
N LYS A 64 -1.38 9.83 -7.20
CA LYS A 64 -1.74 10.56 -8.44
C LYS A 64 -2.78 9.82 -9.27
N SER A 65 -3.75 9.21 -8.60
CA SER A 65 -4.83 8.47 -9.25
C SER A 65 -5.77 9.36 -10.09
N ASP A 66 -5.67 10.69 -9.94
CA ASP A 66 -6.30 11.68 -10.81
C ASP A 66 -5.78 11.66 -12.25
N LEU A 67 -4.58 11.11 -12.47
CA LEU A 67 -3.99 10.91 -13.80
C LEU A 67 -4.40 9.60 -14.47
N MET A 68 -5.12 8.73 -13.77
CA MET A 68 -5.63 7.49 -14.35
C MET A 68 -6.81 7.82 -15.31
N PRO A 69 -6.97 7.05 -16.41
CA PRO A 69 -8.10 7.21 -17.33
C PRO A 69 -9.45 7.20 -16.60
N ASP A 70 -10.43 7.95 -17.08
CA ASP A 70 -11.73 8.06 -16.44
C ASP A 70 -12.79 7.07 -17.00
N ASP A 71 -12.43 6.30 -18.01
CA ASP A 71 -13.30 5.34 -18.71
C ASP A 71 -13.53 4.02 -17.97
N ILE A 72 -12.72 3.74 -16.94
CA ILE A 72 -12.89 2.56 -16.06
C ILE A 72 -12.89 2.98 -14.59
N SER A 73 -13.48 2.14 -13.73
CA SER A 73 -13.52 2.43 -12.31
C SER A 73 -12.11 2.53 -11.69
N LYS A 74 -11.95 3.34 -10.65
CA LYS A 74 -10.65 3.45 -9.97
C LYS A 74 -10.19 2.14 -9.35
N GLU A 75 -11.12 1.31 -8.92
CA GLU A 75 -10.88 -0.03 -8.39
C GLU A 75 -10.33 -0.97 -9.47
N ASP A 76 -10.91 -0.94 -10.67
CA ASP A 76 -10.43 -1.73 -11.81
C ASP A 76 -9.05 -1.25 -12.28
N GLN A 77 -8.82 0.07 -12.31
CA GLN A 77 -7.51 0.65 -12.61
C GLN A 77 -6.45 0.19 -11.62
N VAL A 78 -6.77 0.19 -10.31
CA VAL A 78 -5.88 -0.33 -9.27
C VAL A 78 -5.59 -1.81 -9.51
N SER A 79 -6.61 -2.60 -9.81
CA SER A 79 -6.46 -4.03 -10.11
C SER A 79 -5.56 -4.27 -11.33
N GLN A 80 -5.76 -3.53 -12.42
CA GLN A 80 -4.92 -3.61 -13.62
C GLN A 80 -3.48 -3.21 -13.32
N TYR A 81 -3.26 -2.13 -12.56
CA TYR A 81 -1.93 -1.68 -12.16
C TYR A 81 -1.18 -2.74 -11.34
N LEU A 82 -1.85 -3.36 -10.36
CA LEU A 82 -1.26 -4.41 -9.53
C LEU A 82 -1.00 -5.72 -10.28
N ASN A 83 -1.60 -5.92 -11.45
CA ASN A 83 -1.38 -7.06 -12.32
C ASN A 83 -0.47 -6.75 -13.53
N ASP A 84 0.06 -5.53 -13.62
CA ASP A 84 1.03 -5.15 -14.65
C ASP A 84 2.33 -5.96 -14.52
N ASN A 85 2.83 -6.46 -15.65
CA ASN A 85 4.03 -7.30 -15.70
C ASN A 85 5.27 -6.61 -15.09
N ASN A 86 5.36 -5.28 -15.14
CA ASN A 86 6.46 -4.53 -14.56
C ASN A 86 6.51 -4.61 -13.03
N TYR A 87 5.35 -4.81 -12.38
CA TYR A 87 5.22 -4.85 -10.92
C TYR A 87 5.05 -6.26 -10.36
N VAL A 88 4.98 -7.28 -11.22
CA VAL A 88 4.63 -8.65 -10.83
C VAL A 88 5.52 -9.20 -9.71
N SER A 89 6.81 -8.95 -9.76
CA SER A 89 7.76 -9.43 -8.73
C SER A 89 7.47 -8.83 -7.36
N PHE A 90 7.30 -7.51 -7.30
CA PHE A 90 6.97 -6.79 -6.08
C PHE A 90 5.60 -7.20 -5.53
N VAL A 91 4.58 -7.19 -6.38
CA VAL A 91 3.20 -7.50 -5.98
C VAL A 91 3.07 -8.95 -5.51
N ASN A 92 3.70 -9.91 -6.20
CA ASN A 92 3.67 -11.30 -5.77
C ASN A 92 4.40 -11.51 -4.45
N SER A 93 5.55 -10.85 -4.24
CA SER A 93 6.22 -10.90 -2.93
C SER A 93 5.32 -10.43 -1.79
N LEU A 94 4.57 -9.35 -1.98
CA LEU A 94 3.61 -8.88 -0.98
C LEU A 94 2.42 -9.83 -0.81
N ARG A 95 1.89 -10.38 -1.91
CA ARG A 95 0.80 -11.38 -1.87
C ARG A 95 1.21 -12.63 -1.10
N ASP A 96 2.42 -13.11 -1.32
CA ASP A 96 2.94 -14.29 -0.64
C ASP A 96 3.12 -14.03 0.85
N LYS A 97 3.59 -12.83 1.25
CA LYS A 97 3.65 -12.43 2.66
C LYS A 97 2.26 -12.34 3.29
N CYS A 98 1.30 -11.76 2.59
CA CYS A 98 -0.09 -11.72 3.08
C CYS A 98 -0.64 -13.14 3.33
N LYS A 99 -0.41 -14.08 2.40
CA LYS A 99 -0.81 -15.49 2.56
C LYS A 99 -0.08 -16.18 3.70
N GLN A 100 1.26 -16.04 3.74
CA GLN A 100 2.12 -16.68 4.73
C GLN A 100 1.74 -16.31 6.17
N HIS A 101 1.39 -15.05 6.40
CA HIS A 101 1.08 -14.52 7.72
C HIS A 101 -0.42 -14.27 7.95
N ASN A 102 -1.29 -14.73 7.05
CA ASN A 102 -2.74 -14.52 7.08
C ASN A 102 -3.17 -13.05 7.23
N ILE A 103 -2.40 -12.13 6.63
CA ILE A 103 -2.69 -10.69 6.66
C ILE A 103 -3.83 -10.38 5.69
N ASN A 104 -4.83 -9.60 6.11
CA ASN A 104 -6.03 -9.31 5.32
C ASN A 104 -6.74 -10.57 4.79
N ASP A 105 -6.84 -11.61 5.58
CA ASP A 105 -7.34 -12.94 5.14
C ASP A 105 -6.55 -13.49 3.95
N GLY A 106 -5.23 -13.31 3.97
CA GLY A 106 -4.31 -13.75 2.93
C GLY A 106 -4.33 -12.92 1.64
N ARG A 107 -4.87 -11.71 1.66
CA ARG A 107 -5.03 -10.86 0.47
C ARG A 107 -4.21 -9.57 0.55
N LEU A 108 -3.54 -9.24 -0.55
CA LEU A 108 -2.98 -7.91 -0.76
C LEU A 108 -4.09 -6.95 -1.21
N LEU A 109 -4.18 -5.81 -0.57
CA LEU A 109 -5.15 -4.77 -0.89
C LEU A 109 -4.49 -3.61 -1.64
N GLY A 110 -5.24 -2.98 -2.54
CA GLY A 110 -4.83 -1.77 -3.24
C GLY A 110 -5.85 -0.65 -3.03
N THR A 111 -5.39 0.59 -3.05
CA THR A 111 -6.26 1.76 -2.98
C THR A 111 -5.70 2.90 -3.82
N PRO A 112 -6.55 3.62 -4.56
CA PRO A 112 -6.14 4.84 -5.24
C PRO A 112 -5.98 5.97 -4.23
N PHE A 113 -5.09 6.91 -4.52
CA PHE A 113 -4.89 8.11 -3.72
C PHE A 113 -4.58 9.33 -4.59
N SER A 114 -5.32 10.40 -4.38
CA SER A 114 -5.07 11.71 -4.97
C SER A 114 -5.63 12.81 -4.07
N LEU A 115 -5.05 13.98 -4.12
CA LEU A 115 -5.61 15.21 -3.55
C LEU A 115 -6.43 16.00 -4.58
N GLY A 116 -6.55 15.47 -5.80
CA GLY A 116 -7.09 16.17 -6.95
C GLY A 116 -6.01 16.88 -7.77
N LYS A 117 -6.43 17.67 -8.75
CA LYS A 117 -5.51 18.40 -9.64
C LYS A 117 -5.03 19.67 -8.92
N VAL A 118 -3.77 19.70 -8.53
CA VAL A 118 -3.13 20.87 -7.91
C VAL A 118 -2.32 21.61 -8.97
N TYR A 119 -2.73 22.81 -9.32
CA TYR A 119 -1.97 23.74 -10.17
C TYR A 119 -1.32 24.80 -9.29
N PHE A 120 -0.04 25.09 -9.53
CA PHE A 120 0.77 25.94 -8.65
C PHE A 120 0.32 27.41 -8.58
N GLU A 121 -0.49 27.91 -9.49
CA GLU A 121 -0.92 29.30 -9.56
C GLU A 121 -2.44 29.54 -9.47
N ASP A 122 -3.26 28.51 -9.69
CA ASP A 122 -4.71 28.60 -9.54
C ASP A 122 -5.26 27.37 -8.82
N ILE A 123 -6.28 27.60 -8.05
CA ILE A 123 -6.90 26.57 -7.22
C ILE A 123 -7.44 25.45 -8.08
N SER A 124 -6.84 24.45 -7.97
CA SER A 124 -7.05 23.04 -8.07
C SER A 124 -8.47 22.57 -7.79
N ASP A 125 -8.86 21.64 -8.55
CA ASP A 125 -10.00 20.78 -8.27
C ASP A 125 -9.60 19.83 -7.11
N PHE A 126 -9.70 20.33 -5.87
CA PHE A 126 -9.36 19.56 -4.68
C PHE A 126 -10.42 18.48 -4.45
N ASN A 127 -10.04 17.23 -4.61
CA ASN A 127 -10.91 16.09 -4.37
C ASN A 127 -10.32 15.18 -3.26
N PRO A 128 -10.77 15.33 -2.00
CA PRO A 128 -10.25 14.56 -0.88
C PRO A 128 -10.82 13.14 -0.79
N ASN A 129 -11.70 12.71 -1.70
CA ASN A 129 -12.42 11.44 -1.55
C ASN A 129 -11.49 10.23 -1.44
N THR A 130 -10.42 10.18 -2.23
CA THR A 130 -9.48 9.06 -2.17
C THR A 130 -8.54 9.17 -0.96
N SER A 131 -8.16 10.38 -0.53
CA SER A 131 -7.35 10.56 0.68
C SER A 131 -8.12 10.19 1.95
N LYS A 132 -9.42 10.45 1.98
CA LYS A 132 -10.31 10.04 3.06
C LYS A 132 -10.31 8.51 3.23
N ASN A 133 -10.20 7.75 2.16
CA ASN A 133 -10.14 6.28 2.23
C ASN A 133 -8.99 5.77 3.12
N ILE A 134 -7.82 6.41 3.09
CA ILE A 134 -6.68 6.02 3.95
C ILE A 134 -7.02 6.27 5.42
N ILE A 135 -7.64 7.41 5.72
CA ILE A 135 -8.09 7.72 7.08
C ILE A 135 -9.13 6.71 7.55
N ASP A 136 -10.09 6.36 6.70
CA ASP A 136 -11.14 5.37 7.03
C ASP A 136 -10.54 3.97 7.24
N ILE A 137 -9.52 3.58 6.48
CA ILE A 137 -8.76 2.34 6.69
C ILE A 137 -8.12 2.35 8.08
N LEU A 138 -7.38 3.41 8.42
CA LEU A 138 -6.71 3.55 9.70
C LEU A 138 -7.72 3.50 10.85
N MET A 139 -8.80 4.26 10.78
CA MET A 139 -9.82 4.32 11.82
C MET A 139 -10.52 2.97 12.04
N ARG A 140 -10.81 2.22 10.97
CA ARG A 140 -11.40 0.87 11.09
C ARG A 140 -10.44 -0.08 11.80
N ARG A 141 -9.17 -0.08 11.46
CA ARG A 141 -8.15 -0.96 12.07
C ARG A 141 -7.90 -0.62 13.54
N ILE A 142 -7.81 0.66 13.90
CA ILE A 142 -7.69 1.09 15.29
C ILE A 142 -8.90 0.59 16.10
N ARG A 143 -10.13 0.80 15.62
CA ARG A 143 -11.36 0.34 16.32
C ARG A 143 -11.43 -1.19 16.44
N THR A 144 -10.94 -1.94 15.46
CA THR A 144 -10.90 -3.40 15.55
C THR A 144 -9.93 -3.85 16.63
N ASN A 145 -8.77 -3.22 16.72
CA ASN A 145 -7.77 -3.53 17.75
C ASN A 145 -8.25 -3.13 19.16
N GLU A 146 -8.92 -2.00 19.31
CA GLU A 146 -9.53 -1.61 20.60
C GLU A 146 -10.58 -2.62 21.07
N LYS A 147 -11.44 -3.11 20.19
CA LYS A 147 -12.42 -4.16 20.53
C LYS A 147 -11.73 -5.45 20.95
N SER A 148 -10.69 -5.88 20.25
CA SER A 148 -9.91 -7.08 20.59
C SER A 148 -9.28 -6.98 21.98
N ILE A 149 -8.78 -5.80 22.35
CA ILE A 149 -8.24 -5.54 23.71
C ILE A 149 -9.35 -5.62 24.76
N LEU A 150 -10.49 -4.99 24.52
CA LEU A 150 -11.63 -5.03 25.45
C LEU A 150 -12.18 -6.44 25.65
N ASP A 151 -12.22 -7.27 24.60
CA ASP A 151 -12.68 -8.67 24.68
C ASP A 151 -11.73 -9.55 25.50
N VAL A 152 -10.45 -9.21 25.59
CA VAL A 152 -9.47 -9.90 26.44
C VAL A 152 -9.68 -9.57 27.92
N PHE A 153 -10.08 -8.34 28.24
CA PHE A 153 -10.33 -7.91 29.63
C PHE A 153 -11.70 -8.31 30.17
N ASN A 154 -12.64 -8.69 29.29
CA ASN A 154 -13.99 -9.11 29.67
C ASN A 154 -14.16 -10.63 29.78
N LYS A 155 -13.08 -11.42 29.69
CA LYS A 155 -13.02 -12.86 29.95
C LYS A 155 -12.38 -13.11 31.31
#